data_1f2d59e11c60805e50392dee46e5e99c
#
_entry.id   1f2d59e11c60805e50392dee46e5e99c
#
_cell.length_a   1.000
_cell.length_b   1.000
_cell.length_c   1.000
_cell.angle_alpha   90.00
_cell.angle_beta   90.00
_cell.angle_gamma   90.00
#
_symmetry.space_group_name_H-M   'P 1'
#
loop_
_entity.id
_entity.type
_entity.pdbx_description
1 polymer ?
#
loop_
_entity_poly.entity_id
_entity_poly.type
_entity_poly.pdbx_seq_one_letter_code
_entity_poly.pdbx_strand_id
1 'polypeptide(L)'
;MNVGKQKIALGCYTDASHPNGLKMLELDESSGVMSVLAERPVSNALYQALSSDGKYLYSCTSEGLASFRAEGLEPVDSISLGSCVCHVAVMPDGKRVAFADYLGGFAGSVEVADGRFGQAVKHQHSGCGPNLPRQDKAHCHQALPTLDGKGYCVVDLGLDQIVEYPSGRVFRTSPSGAGPRHLLFHPDGRLTFLVSELGNLVTSLSWSPTDGFRTLDTLSTIISQKPQESFKQGVQERQENNSPASPVLHAKNLCASAPQRENYSIAAAIRFTPDMKRIVVSNRGEDSLAVYDFDSATGRLAFKARTFLAGSWPRDFMFVTENLALVALERSGEVHALRYNAATGEFKMIATLGGLFRPVALCKGVNR
;
A
#
# COMPACT_ATOMS: atom_id res chain seq x y z
N MET A 1 7.25 15.08 -29.06
CA MET A 1 7.29 14.34 -27.80
C MET A 1 7.77 15.32 -26.74
N ASN A 2 7.02 15.55 -25.66
CA ASN A 2 7.49 16.34 -24.52
C ASN A 2 8.52 15.52 -23.75
N VAL A 3 9.78 15.66 -24.15
CA VAL A 3 10.91 14.99 -23.47
C VAL A 3 10.99 15.56 -22.04
N GLY A 4 10.87 14.70 -21.04
CA GLY A 4 11.00 15.07 -19.63
C GLY A 4 9.69 15.29 -18.85
N LYS A 5 8.51 15.08 -19.46
CA LYS A 5 7.24 15.13 -18.74
C LYS A 5 6.64 13.74 -18.56
N GLN A 6 6.14 13.44 -17.34
CA GLN A 6 5.48 12.18 -17.02
C GLN A 6 4.07 12.40 -16.47
N LYS A 7 3.17 11.50 -16.79
CA LYS A 7 1.84 11.42 -16.16
C LYS A 7 1.87 10.49 -14.96
N ILE A 8 1.27 10.92 -13.85
CA ILE A 8 1.19 10.16 -12.60
C ILE A 8 -0.27 10.17 -12.15
N ALA A 9 -0.85 9.00 -11.97
CA ALA A 9 -2.14 8.89 -11.32
C ALA A 9 -1.96 9.00 -9.80
N LEU A 10 -2.76 9.86 -9.17
CA LEU A 10 -2.78 10.09 -7.73
C LEU A 10 -4.14 9.71 -7.18
N GLY A 11 -4.15 8.83 -6.19
CA GLY A 11 -5.32 8.50 -5.41
C GLY A 11 -5.38 9.28 -4.11
N CYS A 12 -6.57 9.73 -3.75
CA CYS A 12 -6.86 10.47 -2.54
C CYS A 12 -8.05 9.85 -1.79
N TYR A 13 -8.14 10.06 -0.48
CA TYR A 13 -9.39 9.93 0.23
C TYR A 13 -10.39 10.98 -0.25
N THR A 14 -11.66 10.78 0.09
CA THR A 14 -12.75 11.71 -0.26
C THR A 14 -13.68 11.95 0.90
N ASP A 15 -14.35 13.09 0.88
CA ASP A 15 -15.52 13.41 1.68
C ASP A 15 -16.52 14.22 0.84
N ALA A 16 -17.60 14.71 1.46
CA ALA A 16 -18.64 15.49 0.76
C ALA A 16 -18.10 16.78 0.12
N SER A 17 -17.07 17.39 0.73
CA SER A 17 -16.45 18.64 0.23
C SER A 17 -15.33 18.37 -0.78
N HIS A 18 -14.77 17.16 -0.79
CA HIS A 18 -13.66 16.76 -1.65
C HIS A 18 -13.98 15.45 -2.37
N PRO A 19 -14.89 15.46 -3.37
CA PRO A 19 -15.38 14.25 -4.04
C PRO A 19 -14.37 13.65 -5.05
N ASN A 20 -13.38 14.43 -5.50
CA ASN A 20 -12.46 14.05 -6.57
C ASN A 20 -11.26 13.26 -6.03
N GLY A 21 -11.45 11.97 -5.78
CA GLY A 21 -10.41 11.10 -5.23
C GLY A 21 -9.36 10.63 -6.24
N LEU A 22 -9.64 10.65 -7.54
CA LEU A 22 -8.67 10.26 -8.57
C LEU A 22 -8.21 11.48 -9.36
N LYS A 23 -6.88 11.67 -9.46
CA LYS A 23 -6.27 12.78 -10.18
C LYS A 23 -5.20 12.27 -11.14
N MET A 24 -5.00 13.01 -12.24
CA MET A 24 -3.85 12.85 -13.12
C MET A 24 -2.94 14.06 -12.94
N LEU A 25 -1.69 13.80 -12.57
CA LEU A 25 -0.65 14.81 -12.46
C LEU A 25 0.24 14.81 -13.70
N GLU A 26 0.72 15.97 -14.11
CA GLU A 26 1.88 16.14 -14.97
C GLU A 26 3.09 16.47 -14.10
N LEU A 27 4.17 15.74 -14.28
CA LEU A 27 5.44 15.92 -13.59
C LEU A 27 6.52 16.30 -14.60
N ASP A 28 7.25 17.37 -14.36
CA ASP A 28 8.51 17.68 -15.05
C ASP A 28 9.67 16.96 -14.33
N GLU A 29 10.33 16.02 -15.01
CA GLU A 29 11.38 15.18 -14.42
C GLU A 29 12.62 15.96 -13.97
N SER A 30 12.91 17.07 -14.65
CA SER A 30 14.11 17.87 -14.39
C SER A 30 13.98 18.70 -13.13
N SER A 31 12.86 19.38 -12.98
CA SER A 31 12.57 20.31 -11.87
C SER A 31 11.82 19.66 -10.72
N GLY A 32 11.12 18.55 -10.97
CA GLY A 32 10.18 17.91 -10.02
C GLY A 32 8.86 18.66 -9.87
N VAL A 33 8.63 19.72 -10.65
CA VAL A 33 7.40 20.52 -10.60
C VAL A 33 6.22 19.68 -11.09
N MET A 34 5.12 19.74 -10.35
CA MET A 34 3.89 18.98 -10.63
C MET A 34 2.71 19.93 -10.80
N SER A 35 1.76 19.55 -11.66
CA SER A 35 0.46 20.19 -11.82
C SER A 35 -0.64 19.14 -12.00
N VAL A 36 -1.88 19.49 -11.59
CA VAL A 36 -3.04 18.62 -11.80
C VAL A 36 -3.58 18.86 -13.21
N LEU A 37 -3.61 17.80 -14.04
CA LEU A 37 -4.15 17.83 -15.41
C LEU A 37 -5.65 17.51 -15.47
N ALA A 38 -6.08 16.55 -14.65
CA ALA A 38 -7.45 16.06 -14.63
C ALA A 38 -7.82 15.52 -13.25
N GLU A 39 -9.11 15.57 -12.93
CA GLU A 39 -9.69 15.01 -11.72
C GLU A 39 -10.97 14.25 -12.03
N ARG A 40 -11.27 13.21 -11.23
CA ARG A 40 -12.50 12.43 -11.34
C ARG A 40 -13.10 12.16 -9.97
N PRO A 41 -14.44 12.17 -9.87
CA PRO A 41 -15.16 11.89 -8.63
C PRO A 41 -15.19 10.38 -8.34
N VAL A 42 -14.04 9.86 -7.92
CA VAL A 42 -13.86 8.48 -7.46
C VAL A 42 -13.80 8.48 -5.95
N SER A 43 -14.73 7.81 -5.32
CA SER A 43 -14.84 7.72 -3.87
C SER A 43 -13.70 6.86 -3.32
N ASN A 44 -12.80 7.46 -2.52
CA ASN A 44 -11.66 6.79 -1.89
C ASN A 44 -10.79 6.00 -2.89
N ALA A 45 -10.14 6.68 -3.81
CA ALA A 45 -9.22 6.08 -4.78
C ALA A 45 -7.91 5.60 -4.10
N LEU A 46 -7.99 4.54 -3.26
CA LEU A 46 -6.94 4.16 -2.30
C LEU A 46 -5.72 3.49 -2.95
N TYR A 47 -5.85 2.92 -4.13
CA TYR A 47 -4.77 2.32 -4.91
C TYR A 47 -5.13 2.25 -6.38
N GLN A 48 -4.11 2.29 -7.25
CA GLN A 48 -4.29 2.20 -8.70
C GLN A 48 -3.29 1.21 -9.30
N ALA A 49 -3.70 0.61 -10.42
CA ALA A 49 -2.84 -0.23 -11.24
C ALA A 49 -3.09 0.03 -12.73
N LEU A 50 -2.02 0.18 -13.50
CA LEU A 50 -2.08 0.36 -14.95
C LEU A 50 -2.17 -1.00 -15.62
N SER A 51 -3.02 -1.15 -16.67
CA SER A 51 -3.05 -2.35 -17.50
C SER A 51 -1.69 -2.60 -18.17
N SER A 52 -1.39 -3.87 -18.49
CA SER A 52 -0.09 -4.24 -19.08
C SER A 52 0.19 -3.55 -20.43
N ASP A 53 -0.87 -3.21 -21.17
CA ASP A 53 -0.77 -2.46 -22.44
C ASP A 53 -0.80 -0.93 -22.25
N GLY A 54 -0.91 -0.47 -20.99
CA GLY A 54 -0.93 0.94 -20.65
C GLY A 54 -2.22 1.68 -20.99
N LYS A 55 -3.25 1.06 -21.52
CA LYS A 55 -4.45 1.76 -22.00
C LYS A 55 -5.47 2.06 -20.92
N TYR A 56 -5.49 1.26 -19.84
CA TYR A 56 -6.49 1.35 -18.79
C TYR A 56 -5.85 1.51 -17.43
N LEU A 57 -6.47 2.33 -16.60
CA LEU A 57 -6.14 2.48 -15.18
C LEU A 57 -7.28 1.87 -14.36
N TYR A 58 -6.96 0.90 -13.52
CA TYR A 58 -7.87 0.32 -12.53
C TYR A 58 -7.66 1.03 -11.20
N SER A 59 -8.74 1.48 -10.56
CA SER A 59 -8.70 2.18 -9.27
C SER A 59 -9.60 1.50 -8.26
N CYS A 60 -9.11 1.42 -7.02
CA CYS A 60 -9.95 1.11 -5.87
C CYS A 60 -11.02 2.19 -5.67
N THR A 61 -12.18 1.79 -5.14
CA THR A 61 -13.28 2.69 -4.75
C THR A 61 -13.85 2.26 -3.40
N SER A 62 -14.74 3.07 -2.83
CA SER A 62 -15.45 2.74 -1.59
C SER A 62 -16.33 1.50 -1.67
N GLU A 63 -16.65 1.02 -2.88
CA GLU A 63 -17.58 -0.11 -3.07
C GLU A 63 -17.00 -1.24 -3.92
N GLY A 64 -15.77 -1.09 -4.43
CA GLY A 64 -15.12 -2.08 -5.28
C GLY A 64 -14.04 -1.50 -6.16
N LEU A 65 -14.16 -1.67 -7.47
CA LEU A 65 -13.19 -1.20 -8.47
C LEU A 65 -13.87 -0.38 -9.56
N ALA A 66 -13.13 0.57 -10.12
CA ALA A 66 -13.49 1.30 -11.33
C ALA A 66 -12.31 1.32 -12.31
N SER A 67 -12.61 1.40 -13.59
CA SER A 67 -11.63 1.48 -14.66
C SER A 67 -11.80 2.74 -15.50
N PHE A 68 -10.68 3.24 -16.01
CA PHE A 68 -10.57 4.48 -16.75
C PHE A 68 -9.66 4.30 -17.95
N ARG A 69 -9.85 5.12 -19.01
CA ARG A 69 -8.80 5.34 -20.00
C ARG A 69 -7.61 6.00 -19.32
N ALA A 70 -6.42 5.41 -19.44
CA ALA A 70 -5.25 5.88 -18.70
C ALA A 70 -4.77 7.28 -19.12
N GLU A 71 -5.08 7.72 -20.34
CA GLU A 71 -4.59 9.01 -20.88
C GLU A 71 -5.29 10.23 -20.26
N GLY A 72 -6.61 10.20 -20.11
CA GLY A 72 -7.43 11.35 -19.69
C GLY A 72 -8.39 11.05 -18.55
N LEU A 73 -8.32 9.85 -17.99
CA LEU A 73 -9.18 9.35 -16.91
C LEU A 73 -10.67 9.29 -17.31
N GLU A 74 -11.02 9.08 -18.61
CA GLU A 74 -12.39 8.85 -19.01
C GLU A 74 -12.87 7.51 -18.40
N PRO A 75 -14.03 7.49 -17.71
CA PRO A 75 -14.55 6.28 -17.10
C PRO A 75 -14.92 5.24 -18.17
N VAL A 76 -14.63 3.97 -17.90
CA VAL A 76 -14.91 2.85 -18.78
C VAL A 76 -15.93 1.91 -18.15
N ASP A 77 -15.69 1.46 -16.92
CA ASP A 77 -16.54 0.50 -16.23
C ASP A 77 -16.34 0.54 -14.71
N SER A 78 -17.25 -0.10 -13.97
CA SER A 78 -17.12 -0.28 -12.53
C SER A 78 -17.78 -1.59 -12.08
N ILE A 79 -17.25 -2.17 -11.00
CA ILE A 79 -17.82 -3.36 -10.37
C ILE A 79 -17.94 -3.14 -8.86
N SER A 80 -19.14 -3.41 -8.32
CA SER A 80 -19.33 -3.43 -6.88
C SER A 80 -18.85 -4.75 -6.30
N LEU A 81 -18.01 -4.66 -5.28
CA LEU A 81 -17.56 -5.78 -4.47
C LEU A 81 -18.17 -5.75 -3.05
N GLY A 82 -19.04 -4.77 -2.80
CA GLY A 82 -19.80 -4.62 -1.55
C GLY A 82 -19.01 -4.00 -0.40
N SER A 83 -17.77 -3.54 -0.64
CA SER A 83 -16.92 -2.91 0.37
C SER A 83 -15.77 -2.12 -0.26
N CYS A 84 -15.02 -1.39 0.58
CA CYS A 84 -13.94 -0.50 0.18
C CYS A 84 -12.64 -1.28 -0.09
N VAL A 85 -12.34 -1.50 -1.36
CA VAL A 85 -11.08 -2.12 -1.78
C VAL A 85 -9.91 -1.17 -1.52
N CYS A 86 -8.81 -1.68 -0.97
CA CYS A 86 -7.63 -0.89 -0.60
C CYS A 86 -6.38 -1.18 -1.45
N HIS A 87 -6.39 -2.25 -2.23
CA HIS A 87 -5.30 -2.61 -3.13
C HIS A 87 -5.81 -3.30 -4.38
N VAL A 88 -5.21 -2.98 -5.53
CA VAL A 88 -5.44 -3.62 -6.83
C VAL A 88 -4.11 -3.83 -7.53
N ALA A 89 -3.95 -4.97 -8.20
CA ALA A 89 -2.78 -5.29 -9.02
C ALA A 89 -3.19 -6.04 -10.28
N VAL A 90 -2.61 -5.71 -11.44
CA VAL A 90 -2.85 -6.41 -12.69
C VAL A 90 -2.06 -7.72 -12.67
N MET A 91 -2.74 -8.83 -13.02
CA MET A 91 -2.08 -10.12 -13.18
C MET A 91 -1.17 -10.12 -14.42
N PRO A 92 -0.06 -10.90 -14.43
CA PRO A 92 0.89 -10.91 -15.55
C PRO A 92 0.26 -11.29 -16.91
N ASP A 93 -0.84 -12.04 -16.89
CA ASP A 93 -1.60 -12.40 -18.10
C ASP A 93 -2.39 -11.21 -18.70
N GLY A 94 -2.50 -10.10 -17.95
CA GLY A 94 -3.28 -8.92 -18.34
C GLY A 94 -4.80 -9.13 -18.39
N LYS A 95 -5.28 -10.33 -18.04
CA LYS A 95 -6.70 -10.73 -18.16
C LYS A 95 -7.46 -10.67 -16.84
N ARG A 96 -6.76 -10.43 -15.74
CA ARG A 96 -7.33 -10.33 -14.41
C ARG A 96 -6.64 -9.24 -13.62
N VAL A 97 -7.36 -8.70 -12.64
CA VAL A 97 -6.82 -7.88 -11.56
C VAL A 97 -7.04 -8.60 -10.24
N ALA A 98 -6.01 -8.68 -9.41
CA ALA A 98 -6.13 -9.12 -8.02
C ALA A 98 -6.47 -7.92 -7.14
N PHE A 99 -7.27 -8.11 -6.09
CA PHE A 99 -7.68 -7.05 -5.18
C PHE A 99 -7.68 -7.51 -3.72
N ALA A 100 -7.56 -6.56 -2.81
CA ALA A 100 -7.69 -6.79 -1.37
C ALA A 100 -8.60 -5.74 -0.74
N ASP A 101 -9.45 -6.19 0.18
CA ASP A 101 -10.38 -5.37 0.94
C ASP A 101 -10.07 -5.43 2.43
N TYR A 102 -9.65 -4.28 2.97
CA TYR A 102 -9.25 -4.16 4.37
C TYR A 102 -10.45 -4.26 5.32
N LEU A 103 -11.54 -3.55 5.00
CA LEU A 103 -12.71 -3.46 5.88
C LEU A 103 -13.55 -4.73 5.89
N GLY A 104 -13.72 -5.34 4.72
CA GLY A 104 -14.46 -6.59 4.58
C GLY A 104 -13.67 -7.82 4.98
N GLY A 105 -12.34 -7.74 5.05
CA GLY A 105 -11.47 -8.87 5.38
C GLY A 105 -11.46 -9.96 4.30
N PHE A 106 -11.60 -9.58 3.03
CA PHE A 106 -11.55 -10.51 1.90
C PHE A 106 -10.60 -10.01 0.80
N ALA A 107 -10.22 -10.91 -0.07
CA ALA A 107 -9.45 -10.62 -1.25
C ALA A 107 -9.92 -11.48 -2.42
N GLY A 108 -9.40 -11.22 -3.63
CA GLY A 108 -9.81 -12.00 -4.77
C GLY A 108 -9.22 -11.55 -6.08
N SER A 109 -9.85 -11.96 -7.17
CA SER A 109 -9.53 -11.49 -8.51
C SER A 109 -10.79 -11.25 -9.34
N VAL A 110 -10.69 -10.34 -10.30
CA VAL A 110 -11.74 -10.02 -11.27
C VAL A 110 -11.17 -10.16 -12.67
N GLU A 111 -11.90 -10.80 -13.57
CA GLU A 111 -11.57 -10.82 -14.99
C GLU A 111 -11.66 -9.42 -15.58
N VAL A 112 -10.75 -9.09 -16.50
CA VAL A 112 -10.76 -7.81 -17.21
C VAL A 112 -10.49 -8.02 -18.70
N ALA A 113 -11.25 -7.31 -19.54
CA ALA A 113 -11.06 -7.26 -20.98
C ALA A 113 -11.43 -5.86 -21.48
N ASP A 114 -10.54 -5.22 -22.22
CA ASP A 114 -10.74 -3.86 -22.76
C ASP A 114 -11.20 -2.83 -21.70
N GLY A 115 -10.64 -2.96 -20.48
CA GLY A 115 -10.99 -2.13 -19.35
C GLY A 115 -12.32 -2.49 -18.66
N ARG A 116 -13.08 -3.45 -19.14
CA ARG A 116 -14.34 -3.90 -18.55
C ARG A 116 -14.14 -5.04 -17.59
N PHE A 117 -14.92 -5.05 -16.51
CA PHE A 117 -14.90 -6.09 -15.49
C PHE A 117 -15.83 -7.24 -15.85
N GLY A 118 -15.35 -8.47 -15.64
CA GLY A 118 -16.09 -9.72 -15.78
C GLY A 118 -16.39 -10.37 -14.44
N GLN A 119 -16.23 -11.69 -14.39
CA GLN A 119 -16.53 -12.47 -13.19
C GLN A 119 -15.51 -12.21 -12.06
N ALA A 120 -16.02 -12.02 -10.84
CA ALA A 120 -15.21 -11.87 -9.64
C ALA A 120 -15.16 -13.17 -8.83
N VAL A 121 -13.97 -13.51 -8.34
CA VAL A 121 -13.75 -14.57 -7.35
C VAL A 121 -13.34 -13.90 -6.05
N LYS A 122 -13.99 -14.27 -4.91
CA LYS A 122 -13.69 -13.73 -3.59
C LYS A 122 -13.30 -14.84 -2.63
N HIS A 123 -12.34 -14.54 -1.76
CA HIS A 123 -11.89 -15.39 -0.68
C HIS A 123 -12.04 -14.62 0.64
N GLN A 124 -12.98 -15.04 1.48
CA GLN A 124 -13.19 -14.47 2.79
C GLN A 124 -12.17 -15.03 3.77
N HIS A 125 -11.44 -14.14 4.46
CA HIS A 125 -10.61 -14.52 5.59
C HIS A 125 -11.39 -14.36 6.90
N SER A 126 -11.04 -15.13 7.92
CA SER A 126 -11.69 -15.10 9.23
C SER A 126 -10.70 -15.35 10.35
N GLY A 127 -10.96 -14.76 11.51
CA GLY A 127 -10.10 -14.81 12.69
C GLY A 127 -9.74 -13.42 13.19
N CYS A 128 -8.83 -13.33 14.15
CA CYS A 128 -8.28 -12.12 14.71
C CYS A 128 -6.82 -12.32 15.12
N GLY A 129 -6.09 -11.22 15.30
CA GLY A 129 -4.73 -11.19 15.84
C GLY A 129 -4.67 -10.56 17.23
N PRO A 130 -3.49 -10.51 17.85
CA PRO A 130 -3.35 -10.05 19.23
C PRO A 130 -3.31 -8.53 19.41
N ASN A 131 -3.09 -7.76 18.35
CA ASN A 131 -2.89 -6.29 18.43
C ASN A 131 -4.22 -5.55 18.25
N LEU A 132 -5.05 -5.54 19.31
CA LEU A 132 -6.34 -4.84 19.30
C LEU A 132 -6.18 -3.33 19.45
N PRO A 133 -7.08 -2.52 18.82
CA PRO A 133 -8.21 -2.96 17.98
C PRO A 133 -7.84 -3.18 16.49
N ARG A 134 -6.56 -3.08 16.10
CA ARG A 134 -6.12 -3.12 14.70
C ARG A 134 -6.18 -4.51 14.05
N GLN A 135 -6.26 -5.55 14.86
CA GLN A 135 -6.37 -6.96 14.46
C GLN A 135 -7.63 -7.62 15.04
N ASP A 136 -8.72 -6.85 15.16
CA ASP A 136 -10.02 -7.33 15.65
C ASP A 136 -10.66 -8.38 14.73
N LYS A 137 -10.26 -8.41 13.48
CA LYS A 137 -10.67 -9.36 12.44
C LYS A 137 -9.63 -9.45 11.32
N ALA A 138 -9.93 -10.22 10.28
CA ALA A 138 -9.16 -10.22 9.04
C ALA A 138 -9.15 -8.83 8.39
N HIS A 139 -7.98 -8.40 7.91
CA HIS A 139 -7.75 -7.15 7.22
C HIS A 139 -6.81 -7.38 6.03
N CYS A 140 -7.35 -7.87 4.92
CA CYS A 140 -6.58 -8.08 3.71
C CYS A 140 -6.09 -6.75 3.16
N HIS A 141 -4.76 -6.50 3.20
CA HIS A 141 -4.20 -5.20 2.87
C HIS A 141 -3.57 -5.14 1.47
N GLN A 142 -3.09 -6.26 0.96
CA GLN A 142 -2.52 -6.34 -0.39
C GLN A 142 -2.88 -7.68 -1.04
N ALA A 143 -3.16 -7.64 -2.35
CA ALA A 143 -3.15 -8.80 -3.23
C ALA A 143 -2.10 -8.57 -4.32
N LEU A 144 -1.05 -9.40 -4.37
CA LEU A 144 0.10 -9.25 -5.26
C LEU A 144 0.27 -10.51 -6.10
N PRO A 145 0.33 -10.41 -7.45
CA PRO A 145 0.61 -11.55 -8.32
C PRO A 145 1.92 -12.25 -7.94
N THR A 146 1.93 -13.59 -8.01
CA THR A 146 3.18 -14.37 -7.90
C THR A 146 4.03 -14.18 -9.16
N LEU A 147 5.35 -14.34 -9.03
CA LEU A 147 6.27 -14.14 -10.16
C LEU A 147 6.05 -15.12 -11.32
N ASP A 148 5.56 -16.32 -11.03
CA ASP A 148 5.23 -17.30 -12.05
C ASP A 148 3.91 -17.00 -12.78
N GLY A 149 3.19 -15.96 -12.35
CA GLY A 149 1.92 -15.50 -12.93
C GLY A 149 0.74 -16.45 -12.73
N LYS A 150 0.94 -17.58 -12.02
CA LYS A 150 -0.10 -18.59 -11.85
C LYS A 150 -1.11 -18.27 -10.76
N GLY A 151 -0.73 -17.40 -9.82
CA GLY A 151 -1.54 -17.04 -8.68
C GLY A 151 -1.22 -15.66 -8.12
N TYR A 152 -1.68 -15.42 -6.91
CA TYR A 152 -1.39 -14.20 -6.15
C TYR A 152 -1.30 -14.49 -4.66
N CYS A 153 -0.56 -13.64 -3.97
CA CYS A 153 -0.43 -13.66 -2.52
C CYS A 153 -1.32 -12.56 -1.92
N VAL A 154 -2.03 -12.89 -0.86
CA VAL A 154 -2.81 -11.94 -0.05
C VAL A 154 -2.09 -11.71 1.27
N VAL A 155 -1.73 -10.46 1.55
CA VAL A 155 -1.16 -10.06 2.83
C VAL A 155 -2.30 -9.61 3.74
N ASP A 156 -2.49 -10.32 4.85
CA ASP A 156 -3.55 -10.05 5.82
C ASP A 156 -2.96 -9.49 7.11
N LEU A 157 -3.15 -8.18 7.29
CA LEU A 157 -2.67 -7.44 8.45
C LEU A 157 -3.34 -7.93 9.75
N GLY A 158 -4.65 -8.22 9.67
CA GLY A 158 -5.43 -8.60 10.83
C GLY A 158 -5.09 -9.98 11.40
N LEU A 159 -4.55 -10.87 10.56
CA LEU A 159 -4.28 -12.25 10.92
C LEU A 159 -2.79 -12.60 10.98
N ASP A 160 -1.89 -11.63 10.81
CA ASP A 160 -0.43 -11.84 10.73
C ASP A 160 -0.06 -12.95 9.73
N GLN A 161 -0.57 -12.87 8.49
CA GLN A 161 -0.33 -13.93 7.52
C GLN A 161 -0.21 -13.45 6.07
N ILE A 162 0.41 -14.30 5.26
CA ILE A 162 0.35 -14.27 3.80
C ILE A 162 -0.35 -15.55 3.35
N VAL A 163 -1.38 -15.42 2.50
CA VAL A 163 -2.11 -16.55 1.92
C VAL A 163 -1.85 -16.58 0.42
N GLU A 164 -1.44 -17.73 -0.11
CA GLU A 164 -1.20 -17.94 -1.54
C GLU A 164 -2.43 -18.55 -2.22
N TYR A 165 -2.88 -17.97 -3.31
CA TYR A 165 -3.98 -18.49 -4.14
C TYR A 165 -3.48 -18.89 -5.52
N PRO A 166 -4.00 -20.01 -6.10
CA PRO A 166 -5.16 -20.80 -5.62
C PRO A 166 -4.82 -21.87 -4.58
N SER A 167 -3.55 -22.08 -4.18
CA SER A 167 -3.16 -23.20 -3.31
C SER A 167 -3.78 -23.18 -1.92
N GLY A 168 -4.14 -22.01 -1.40
CA GLY A 168 -4.59 -21.83 -0.02
C GLY A 168 -3.47 -21.95 1.02
N ARG A 169 -2.20 -22.03 0.60
CA ARG A 169 -1.06 -22.13 1.51
C ARG A 169 -0.93 -20.87 2.36
N VAL A 170 -0.76 -21.05 3.66
CA VAL A 170 -0.66 -19.96 4.65
C VAL A 170 0.75 -19.90 5.22
N PHE A 171 1.34 -18.72 5.16
CA PHE A 171 2.57 -18.37 5.88
C PHE A 171 2.22 -17.42 7.03
N ARG A 172 2.55 -17.81 8.28
CA ARG A 172 2.41 -16.95 9.45
C ARG A 172 3.61 -16.05 9.61
N THR A 173 3.37 -14.75 9.70
CA THR A 173 4.44 -13.77 9.90
C THR A 173 4.83 -13.67 11.38
N SER A 174 6.05 -13.21 11.64
CA SER A 174 6.61 -13.09 13.00
C SER A 174 7.27 -11.71 13.15
N PRO A 175 7.18 -11.09 14.33
CA PRO A 175 6.41 -11.52 15.50
C PRO A 175 4.91 -11.37 15.31
N SER A 176 4.12 -12.12 16.11
CA SER A 176 2.67 -11.96 16.13
C SER A 176 2.29 -10.56 16.64
N GLY A 177 1.28 -9.93 16.02
CA GLY A 177 0.89 -8.54 16.28
C GLY A 177 1.62 -7.52 15.41
N ALA A 178 2.52 -7.96 14.53
CA ALA A 178 3.29 -7.07 13.67
C ALA A 178 2.46 -6.45 12.54
N GLY A 179 1.36 -7.06 12.12
CA GLY A 179 0.46 -6.55 11.10
C GLY A 179 1.13 -6.38 9.74
N PRO A 180 1.37 -7.45 8.98
CA PRO A 180 1.97 -7.38 7.65
C PRO A 180 1.09 -6.54 6.72
N ARG A 181 1.72 -5.73 5.86
CA ARG A 181 1.00 -4.76 5.04
C ARG A 181 1.24 -4.90 3.55
N HIS A 182 2.49 -4.77 3.12
CA HIS A 182 2.89 -4.85 1.72
C HIS A 182 4.08 -5.80 1.54
N LEU A 183 4.01 -6.61 0.48
CA LEU A 183 5.01 -7.57 0.02
C LEU A 183 5.58 -7.11 -1.31
N LEU A 184 6.88 -7.34 -1.53
CA LEU A 184 7.57 -7.17 -2.81
C LEU A 184 8.28 -8.46 -3.19
N PHE A 185 8.11 -8.92 -4.44
CA PHE A 185 8.97 -9.94 -5.02
C PHE A 185 10.18 -9.30 -5.69
N HIS A 186 11.38 -9.79 -5.40
CA HIS A 186 12.56 -9.44 -6.17
C HIS A 186 12.54 -10.18 -7.52
N PRO A 187 12.95 -9.54 -8.63
CA PRO A 187 12.86 -10.17 -9.96
C PRO A 187 13.69 -11.46 -10.15
N ASP A 188 14.66 -11.73 -9.25
CA ASP A 188 15.41 -12.99 -9.26
C ASP A 188 14.57 -14.23 -8.90
N GLY A 189 13.36 -14.01 -8.42
CA GLY A 189 12.40 -15.07 -8.08
C GLY A 189 12.64 -15.77 -6.75
N ARG A 190 13.67 -15.40 -5.99
CA ARG A 190 14.06 -16.07 -4.74
C ARG A 190 13.77 -15.26 -3.50
N LEU A 191 13.99 -13.94 -3.57
CA LEU A 191 13.83 -13.04 -2.45
C LEU A 191 12.49 -12.30 -2.52
N THR A 192 11.90 -12.10 -1.37
CA THR A 192 10.74 -11.23 -1.16
C THR A 192 10.97 -10.36 0.06
N PHE A 193 10.30 -9.22 0.11
CA PHE A 193 10.44 -8.29 1.23
C PHE A 193 9.06 -7.88 1.70
N LEU A 194 8.84 -7.98 3.00
CA LEU A 194 7.57 -7.67 3.66
C LEU A 194 7.75 -6.48 4.58
N VAL A 195 6.86 -5.50 4.50
CA VAL A 195 6.75 -4.47 5.52
C VAL A 195 5.57 -4.78 6.44
N SER A 196 5.80 -4.74 7.75
CA SER A 196 4.77 -4.91 8.79
C SER A 196 4.44 -3.56 9.41
N GLU A 197 3.17 -3.16 9.30
CA GLU A 197 2.69 -1.83 9.67
C GLU A 197 2.79 -1.58 11.16
N LEU A 198 2.20 -2.47 11.97
CA LEU A 198 2.02 -2.27 13.40
C LEU A 198 3.32 -2.48 14.18
N GLY A 199 4.18 -3.39 13.70
CA GLY A 199 5.47 -3.68 14.30
C GLY A 199 6.59 -2.77 13.84
N ASN A 200 6.37 -1.92 12.82
CA ASN A 200 7.44 -1.14 12.19
C ASN A 200 8.64 -2.01 11.80
N LEU A 201 8.36 -3.09 11.06
CA LEU A 201 9.38 -4.07 10.66
C LEU A 201 9.48 -4.15 9.14
N VAL A 202 10.69 -4.41 8.67
CA VAL A 202 10.97 -4.89 7.34
C VAL A 202 11.60 -6.28 7.45
N THR A 203 11.03 -7.25 6.73
CA THR A 203 11.45 -8.65 6.77
C THR A 203 11.81 -9.10 5.37
N SER A 204 12.99 -9.70 5.21
CA SER A 204 13.34 -10.44 4.00
C SER A 204 12.93 -11.91 4.14
N LEU A 205 12.41 -12.45 3.04
CA LEU A 205 11.90 -13.81 2.96
C LEU A 205 12.50 -14.47 1.71
N SER A 206 12.74 -15.78 1.76
CA SER A 206 12.82 -16.59 0.55
C SER A 206 11.42 -17.04 0.16
N TRP A 207 11.21 -17.25 -1.14
CA TRP A 207 9.97 -17.79 -1.68
C TRP A 207 10.26 -18.75 -2.83
N SER A 208 9.49 -19.82 -2.91
CA SER A 208 9.41 -20.66 -4.10
C SER A 208 7.97 -21.16 -4.29
N PRO A 209 7.57 -21.51 -5.52
CA PRO A 209 6.23 -22.07 -5.76
C PRO A 209 5.96 -23.38 -5.00
N THR A 210 7.01 -24.16 -4.70
CA THR A 210 6.92 -25.46 -4.01
C THR A 210 6.88 -25.31 -2.50
N ASP A 211 7.77 -24.49 -1.93
CA ASP A 211 8.01 -24.45 -0.48
C ASP A 211 7.29 -23.28 0.22
N GLY A 212 6.86 -22.27 -0.57
CA GLY A 212 6.27 -21.03 -0.04
C GLY A 212 7.30 -20.09 0.56
N PHE A 213 6.89 -19.34 1.58
CA PHE A 213 7.71 -18.32 2.23
C PHE A 213 8.51 -18.90 3.41
N ARG A 214 9.72 -18.37 3.61
CA ARG A 214 10.56 -18.60 4.78
C ARG A 214 11.26 -17.30 5.17
N THR A 215 11.22 -16.93 6.46
CA THR A 215 11.93 -15.76 6.99
C THR A 215 13.43 -15.94 6.93
N LEU A 216 14.13 -14.91 6.46
CA LEU A 216 15.60 -14.84 6.39
C LEU A 216 16.15 -13.85 7.40
N ASP A 217 15.65 -12.60 7.41
CA ASP A 217 16.11 -11.53 8.30
C ASP A 217 14.98 -10.53 8.60
N THR A 218 15.10 -9.77 9.70
CA THR A 218 14.10 -8.76 10.10
C THR A 218 14.78 -7.60 10.81
N LEU A 219 14.48 -6.37 10.38
CA LEU A 219 14.97 -5.13 10.99
C LEU A 219 13.81 -4.17 11.30
N SER A 220 14.04 -3.26 12.25
CA SER A 220 13.14 -2.13 12.53
C SER A 220 13.18 -1.10 11.39
N THR A 221 12.03 -0.52 11.05
CA THR A 221 11.92 0.57 10.06
C THR A 221 12.03 1.96 10.66
N ILE A 222 12.03 2.08 11.99
CA ILE A 222 12.14 3.34 12.73
C ILE A 222 13.40 3.35 13.60
N ILE A 223 13.86 4.54 13.98
CA ILE A 223 14.89 4.68 15.00
C ILE A 223 14.29 4.20 16.31
N SER A 224 15.04 3.34 17.03
CA SER A 224 14.61 2.72 18.28
C SER A 224 13.88 3.72 19.21
N GLN A 225 12.56 3.63 19.21
CA GLN A 225 11.82 4.06 20.41
C GLN A 225 12.18 3.07 21.51
N LYS A 226 12.34 3.55 22.76
CA LYS A 226 12.51 2.69 23.94
C LYS A 226 11.55 1.49 23.82
N PRO A 227 11.94 0.26 24.24
CA PRO A 227 11.09 -0.90 24.16
C PRO A 227 9.69 -0.54 24.65
N GLN A 228 8.66 -0.77 23.85
CA GLN A 228 7.29 -0.70 24.32
C GLN A 228 7.22 -1.70 25.48
N GLU A 229 7.03 -1.20 26.70
CA GLU A 229 6.72 -2.04 27.84
C GLU A 229 5.56 -2.93 27.44
N SER A 230 5.79 -4.23 27.48
CA SER A 230 4.78 -5.23 27.22
C SER A 230 3.55 -4.90 28.07
N PHE A 231 2.42 -4.64 27.42
CA PHE A 231 1.13 -4.49 28.09
C PHE A 231 0.84 -5.74 28.92
N LYS A 232 1.22 -5.73 30.19
CA LYS A 232 0.63 -6.59 31.19
C LYS A 232 -0.79 -6.08 31.40
N GLN A 233 -1.75 -6.69 30.76
CA GLN A 233 -3.17 -6.48 31.06
C GLN A 233 -3.41 -6.87 32.53
N GLY A 234 -3.64 -5.86 33.38
CA GLY A 234 -4.35 -6.07 34.61
C GLY A 234 -5.78 -6.44 34.29
N VAL A 235 -6.13 -7.68 34.52
CA VAL A 235 -7.52 -8.14 34.52
C VAL A 235 -8.21 -7.43 35.70
N GLN A 236 -8.94 -6.36 35.39
CA GLN A 236 -9.97 -5.84 36.29
C GLN A 236 -11.30 -6.40 35.81
N GLU A 237 -11.83 -7.33 36.58
CA GLU A 237 -13.23 -7.78 36.54
C GLU A 237 -14.15 -6.56 36.60
N ARG A 238 -14.89 -6.29 35.53
CA ARG A 238 -16.02 -5.37 35.56
C ARG A 238 -17.31 -6.19 35.63
N GLN A 239 -18.00 -5.99 36.74
CA GLN A 239 -19.36 -6.47 36.98
C GLN A 239 -20.30 -6.06 35.83
N GLU A 240 -21.13 -7.00 35.44
CA GLU A 240 -22.24 -6.87 34.52
C GLU A 240 -23.25 -5.82 35.02
N ASN A 241 -23.51 -4.78 34.23
CA ASN A 241 -24.72 -4.01 34.34
C ASN A 241 -25.45 -4.02 32.99
N ASN A 242 -26.58 -4.74 33.00
CA ASN A 242 -27.59 -4.76 31.94
C ASN A 242 -28.18 -3.38 31.74
N SER A 243 -28.18 -2.90 30.51
CA SER A 243 -29.18 -1.92 30.01
C SER A 243 -29.20 -1.85 28.48
N PRO A 244 -30.33 -1.45 27.88
CA PRO A 244 -30.81 -2.00 26.62
C PRO A 244 -30.35 -1.22 25.38
N ALA A 245 -30.56 -1.90 24.24
CA ALA A 245 -30.30 -1.49 22.87
C ALA A 245 -30.43 -0.01 22.53
N SER A 246 -29.42 0.50 21.82
CA SER A 246 -29.46 1.77 21.09
C SER A 246 -28.94 1.61 19.66
N PRO A 247 -29.30 2.52 18.74
CA PRO A 247 -29.74 2.19 17.39
C PRO A 247 -28.57 1.98 16.39
N VAL A 248 -28.91 1.27 15.32
CA VAL A 248 -28.11 1.05 14.12
C VAL A 248 -27.59 2.37 13.57
N LEU A 249 -26.31 2.66 13.78
CA LEU A 249 -25.59 3.74 13.12
C LEU A 249 -25.15 3.28 11.74
N HIS A 250 -25.64 3.98 10.73
CA HIS A 250 -25.32 3.77 9.32
C HIS A 250 -23.79 3.82 9.08
N ALA A 251 -23.26 2.76 8.51
CA ALA A 251 -21.83 2.56 8.19
C ALA A 251 -21.35 3.45 7.02
N LYS A 252 -21.47 4.76 7.11
CA LYS A 252 -21.07 5.68 6.03
C LYS A 252 -19.75 6.44 6.24
N ASN A 253 -19.03 6.27 7.36
CA ASN A 253 -17.81 7.06 7.65
C ASN A 253 -16.66 6.26 8.30
N LEU A 254 -16.42 5.00 7.95
CA LEU A 254 -15.44 4.13 8.62
C LEU A 254 -14.10 3.96 7.88
N CYS A 255 -13.73 4.85 6.95
CA CYS A 255 -12.33 5.01 6.53
C CYS A 255 -11.55 6.00 7.40
N ALA A 256 -12.06 6.37 8.57
CA ALA A 256 -11.37 7.24 9.51
C ALA A 256 -10.23 6.46 10.19
N SER A 257 -9.02 7.01 10.10
CA SER A 257 -7.84 6.59 10.86
C SER A 257 -8.15 6.42 12.35
N ALA A 258 -7.63 5.34 12.98
CA ALA A 258 -7.71 5.13 14.41
C ALA A 258 -7.28 6.38 15.21
N PRO A 259 -7.84 6.63 16.41
CA PRO A 259 -7.49 7.79 17.23
C PRO A 259 -6.00 7.80 17.55
N GLN A 260 -5.39 8.97 17.36
CA GLN A 260 -3.94 9.17 17.41
C GLN A 260 -3.46 9.31 18.85
N ARG A 261 -2.49 8.48 19.22
CA ARG A 261 -1.56 8.83 20.30
C ARG A 261 -0.44 9.67 19.68
N GLU A 262 -0.15 10.83 20.21
CA GLU A 262 1.08 11.59 19.93
C GLU A 262 2.27 10.64 20.12
N ASN A 263 3.17 10.55 19.13
CA ASN A 263 4.33 9.64 19.05
C ASN A 263 4.07 8.19 18.56
N TYR A 264 3.00 7.93 17.82
CA TYR A 264 2.78 6.62 17.22
C TYR A 264 3.30 6.59 15.77
N SER A 265 4.27 5.73 15.50
CA SER A 265 4.78 5.46 14.14
C SER A 265 4.30 4.13 13.63
N ILE A 266 3.96 4.07 12.33
CA ILE A 266 3.59 2.84 11.63
C ILE A 266 4.18 2.84 10.22
N ALA A 267 4.79 1.72 9.82
CA ALA A 267 5.31 1.56 8.48
C ALA A 267 4.18 1.55 7.44
N ALA A 268 4.47 1.91 6.19
CA ALA A 268 3.45 1.99 5.16
C ALA A 268 3.85 1.28 3.86
N ALA A 269 4.49 1.97 2.93
CA ALA A 269 4.88 1.43 1.64
C ALA A 269 6.30 0.87 1.66
N ILE A 270 6.55 -0.11 0.78
CA ILE A 270 7.87 -0.65 0.51
C ILE A 270 8.09 -0.68 -1.00
N ARG A 271 9.27 -0.27 -1.47
CA ARG A 271 9.65 -0.26 -2.89
C ARG A 271 11.13 -0.61 -3.04
N PHE A 272 11.50 -1.19 -4.18
CA PHE A 272 12.90 -1.25 -4.58
C PHE A 272 13.40 0.11 -5.04
N THR A 273 14.71 0.36 -4.85
CA THR A 273 15.41 1.38 -5.64
C THR A 273 15.46 0.95 -7.11
N PRO A 274 15.57 1.90 -8.07
CA PRO A 274 15.53 1.56 -9.51
C PRO A 274 16.62 0.57 -9.96
N ASP A 275 17.77 0.56 -9.28
CA ASP A 275 18.87 -0.39 -9.53
C ASP A 275 18.64 -1.77 -8.88
N MET A 276 17.50 -1.97 -8.20
CA MET A 276 17.11 -3.21 -7.51
C MET A 276 18.08 -3.69 -6.42
N LYS A 277 18.98 -2.82 -5.92
CA LYS A 277 19.98 -3.18 -4.90
C LYS A 277 19.58 -2.86 -3.48
N ARG A 278 18.51 -2.06 -3.31
CA ARG A 278 18.01 -1.61 -2.00
C ARG A 278 16.51 -1.66 -1.95
N ILE A 279 16.00 -1.70 -0.74
CA ILE A 279 14.60 -1.46 -0.44
C ILE A 279 14.47 -0.16 0.35
N VAL A 280 13.36 0.51 0.12
CA VAL A 280 12.98 1.74 0.82
C VAL A 280 11.63 1.51 1.48
N VAL A 281 11.48 1.98 2.71
CA VAL A 281 10.22 1.89 3.48
C VAL A 281 9.82 3.29 3.94
N SER A 282 8.54 3.64 3.79
CA SER A 282 7.98 4.85 4.35
C SER A 282 7.38 4.59 5.75
N ASN A 283 7.61 5.52 6.70
CA ASN A 283 7.12 5.44 8.07
C ASN A 283 6.24 6.64 8.38
N ARG A 284 4.97 6.40 8.68
CA ARG A 284 3.96 7.38 9.06
C ARG A 284 4.09 7.68 10.56
N GLY A 285 4.08 8.95 10.95
CA GLY A 285 4.28 9.39 12.33
C GLY A 285 5.73 9.76 12.65
N GLU A 286 6.72 8.90 12.31
CA GLU A 286 8.13 9.30 12.22
C GLU A 286 8.35 10.20 11.00
N ASP A 287 7.48 10.11 10.01
CA ASP A 287 7.49 10.87 8.76
C ASP A 287 8.85 10.79 8.05
N SER A 288 9.27 9.56 7.77
CA SER A 288 10.57 9.25 7.18
C SER A 288 10.52 8.26 6.04
N LEU A 289 11.59 8.23 5.24
CA LEU A 289 11.97 7.14 4.34
C LEU A 289 13.22 6.46 4.89
N ALA A 290 13.16 5.16 5.16
CA ALA A 290 14.28 4.33 5.59
C ALA A 290 14.76 3.44 4.45
N VAL A 291 16.06 3.39 4.19
CA VAL A 291 16.71 2.67 3.11
C VAL A 291 17.56 1.55 3.67
N TYR A 292 17.47 0.38 3.05
CA TYR A 292 18.22 -0.83 3.43
C TYR A 292 18.93 -1.42 2.23
N ASP A 293 20.22 -1.72 2.39
CA ASP A 293 20.93 -2.65 1.53
C ASP A 293 20.44 -4.07 1.86
N PHE A 294 20.50 -4.98 0.90
CA PHE A 294 20.31 -6.41 1.14
C PHE A 294 21.31 -7.24 0.38
N ASP A 295 21.71 -8.34 0.97
CA ASP A 295 22.57 -9.34 0.32
C ASP A 295 21.69 -10.28 -0.52
N SER A 296 21.90 -10.31 -1.84
CA SER A 296 21.08 -11.09 -2.76
C SER A 296 21.23 -12.61 -2.61
N ALA A 297 22.31 -13.09 -2.00
CA ALA A 297 22.56 -14.52 -1.78
C ALA A 297 21.91 -15.02 -0.49
N THR A 298 21.97 -14.23 0.58
CA THR A 298 21.53 -14.63 1.93
C THR A 298 20.23 -13.99 2.36
N GLY A 299 19.81 -12.89 1.72
CA GLY A 299 18.67 -12.09 2.13
C GLY A 299 18.92 -11.20 3.36
N ARG A 300 20.16 -11.13 3.89
CA ARG A 300 20.48 -10.28 5.06
C ARG A 300 20.25 -8.81 4.73
N LEU A 301 19.62 -8.12 5.66
CA LEU A 301 19.32 -6.69 5.58
C LEU A 301 20.39 -5.88 6.33
N ALA A 302 20.70 -4.69 5.82
CA ALA A 302 21.54 -3.72 6.51
C ALA A 302 20.95 -2.33 6.35
N PHE A 303 20.75 -1.63 7.46
CA PHE A 303 20.28 -0.22 7.44
C PHE A 303 21.33 0.64 6.71
N LYS A 304 20.88 1.46 5.75
CA LYS A 304 21.73 2.33 4.93
C LYS A 304 21.58 3.80 5.29
N ALA A 305 20.37 4.31 5.22
CA ALA A 305 20.09 5.73 5.39
C ALA A 305 18.65 5.99 5.84
N ARG A 306 18.41 7.18 6.39
CA ARG A 306 17.08 7.69 6.71
C ARG A 306 16.97 9.14 6.34
N THR A 307 15.87 9.49 5.68
CA THR A 307 15.52 10.88 5.39
C THR A 307 14.21 11.21 6.08
N PHE A 308 14.21 12.21 6.96
CA PHE A 308 12.99 12.80 7.51
C PHE A 308 12.36 13.73 6.49
N LEU A 309 11.03 13.67 6.38
CA LEU A 309 10.26 14.44 5.42
C LEU A 309 9.72 15.71 6.06
N ALA A 310 9.62 16.79 5.29
CA ALA A 310 9.04 18.05 5.76
C ALA A 310 7.50 18.01 5.86
N GLY A 311 6.85 17.01 5.24
CA GLY A 311 5.40 16.78 5.33
C GLY A 311 5.06 15.57 6.17
N SER A 312 3.76 15.34 6.44
CA SER A 312 3.30 14.36 7.41
C SER A 312 2.53 13.20 6.79
N TRP A 313 2.77 12.02 7.34
CA TRP A 313 2.06 10.77 7.04
C TRP A 313 2.32 10.22 5.63
N PRO A 314 3.60 9.87 5.29
CA PRO A 314 3.99 9.31 4.00
C PRO A 314 3.37 7.91 3.80
N ARG A 315 2.23 7.87 3.11
CA ARG A 315 1.43 6.65 2.95
C ARG A 315 1.89 5.79 1.79
N ASP A 316 2.30 6.43 0.70
CA ASP A 316 2.86 5.77 -0.48
C ASP A 316 3.96 6.63 -1.09
N PHE A 317 4.84 5.98 -1.82
CA PHE A 317 5.87 6.63 -2.63
C PHE A 317 6.23 5.77 -3.82
N MET A 318 6.81 6.37 -4.85
CA MET A 318 7.27 5.65 -6.03
C MET A 318 8.52 6.32 -6.63
N PHE A 319 9.38 5.53 -7.24
CA PHE A 319 10.42 6.05 -8.12
C PHE A 319 9.83 6.30 -9.52
N VAL A 320 10.06 7.50 -10.03
CA VAL A 320 9.66 7.90 -11.39
C VAL A 320 10.78 7.63 -12.37
N THR A 321 12.00 8.00 -11.98
CA THR A 321 13.26 7.75 -12.71
C THR A 321 14.29 7.12 -11.76
N GLU A 322 15.51 6.90 -12.24
CA GLU A 322 16.61 6.36 -11.43
C GLU A 322 16.91 7.19 -10.17
N ASN A 323 16.66 8.49 -10.22
CA ASN A 323 17.02 9.42 -9.14
C ASN A 323 15.89 10.37 -8.73
N LEU A 324 14.65 10.17 -9.22
CA LEU A 324 13.49 10.99 -8.87
C LEU A 324 12.41 10.09 -8.27
N ALA A 325 11.98 10.43 -7.06
CA ALA A 325 10.87 9.78 -6.37
C ALA A 325 9.77 10.79 -6.02
N LEU A 326 8.53 10.32 -5.95
CA LEU A 326 7.38 11.06 -5.42
C LEU A 326 6.91 10.41 -4.13
N VAL A 327 6.47 11.20 -3.16
CA VAL A 327 5.91 10.74 -1.89
C VAL A 327 4.56 11.40 -1.65
N ALA A 328 3.51 10.62 -1.43
CA ALA A 328 2.18 11.10 -1.05
C ALA A 328 2.08 11.21 0.47
N LEU A 329 1.86 12.43 0.96
CA LEU A 329 1.82 12.83 2.36
C LEU A 329 0.37 13.10 2.77
N GLU A 330 -0.28 12.07 3.30
CA GLU A 330 -1.74 12.04 3.51
C GLU A 330 -2.23 13.21 4.38
N ARG A 331 -1.53 13.53 5.49
CA ARG A 331 -2.01 14.51 6.47
C ARG A 331 -1.64 15.93 6.11
N SER A 332 -0.48 16.16 5.54
CA SER A 332 -0.12 17.49 5.05
C SER A 332 -0.84 17.86 3.73
N GLY A 333 -1.49 16.91 3.05
CA GLY A 333 -2.18 17.18 1.80
C GLY A 333 -1.24 17.54 0.67
N GLU A 334 -0.10 16.86 0.58
CA GLU A 334 0.99 17.20 -0.33
C GLU A 334 1.53 15.99 -1.06
N VAL A 335 2.11 16.22 -2.23
CA VAL A 335 3.02 15.30 -2.90
C VAL A 335 4.38 15.98 -3.01
N HIS A 336 5.42 15.36 -2.45
CA HIS A 336 6.79 15.84 -2.56
C HIS A 336 7.52 15.12 -3.70
N ALA A 337 8.26 15.88 -4.52
CA ALA A 337 9.26 15.35 -5.42
C ALA A 337 10.63 15.36 -4.73
N LEU A 338 11.28 14.20 -4.71
CA LEU A 338 12.53 13.99 -3.99
C LEU A 338 13.62 13.51 -4.96
N ARG A 339 14.81 14.11 -4.87
CA ARG A 339 16.00 13.62 -5.55
C ARG A 339 16.68 12.56 -4.69
N TYR A 340 16.83 11.36 -5.23
CA TYR A 340 17.52 10.23 -4.59
C TYR A 340 19.00 10.23 -4.91
N ASN A 341 19.84 10.05 -3.92
CA ASN A 341 21.28 9.85 -4.07
C ASN A 341 21.63 8.37 -3.86
N ALA A 342 21.94 7.67 -4.95
CA ALA A 342 22.25 6.25 -4.89
C ALA A 342 23.53 5.92 -4.10
N ALA A 343 24.48 6.85 -3.96
CA ALA A 343 25.70 6.60 -3.19
C ALA A 343 25.44 6.62 -1.67
N THR A 344 24.68 7.61 -1.18
CA THR A 344 24.39 7.77 0.25
C THR A 344 23.11 7.05 0.69
N GLY A 345 22.14 6.86 -0.22
CA GLY A 345 20.80 6.35 0.10
C GLY A 345 19.84 7.43 0.56
N GLU A 346 20.23 8.70 0.56
CA GLU A 346 19.44 9.82 1.07
C GLU A 346 18.55 10.44 -0.01
N PHE A 347 17.48 11.10 0.45
CA PHE A 347 16.56 11.86 -0.39
C PHE A 347 16.64 13.35 -0.06
N LYS A 348 16.54 14.20 -1.09
CA LYS A 348 16.45 15.65 -0.96
C LYS A 348 15.20 16.16 -1.65
N MET A 349 14.34 16.87 -0.93
CA MET A 349 13.16 17.51 -1.52
C MET A 349 13.58 18.57 -2.53
N ILE A 350 12.92 18.57 -3.70
CA ILE A 350 13.18 19.52 -4.79
C ILE A 350 11.93 20.31 -5.20
N ALA A 351 10.73 19.74 -5.02
CA ALA A 351 9.47 20.42 -5.30
C ALA A 351 8.33 19.83 -4.47
N THR A 352 7.24 20.59 -4.33
CA THR A 352 6.03 20.20 -3.60
C THR A 352 4.80 20.60 -4.40
N LEU A 353 3.81 19.71 -4.47
CA LEU A 353 2.45 20.01 -4.89
C LEU A 353 1.56 19.93 -3.65
N GLY A 354 1.01 21.05 -3.21
CA GLY A 354 0.13 21.16 -2.04
C GLY A 354 -1.35 21.36 -2.41
N GLY A 355 -2.19 21.53 -1.39
CA GLY A 355 -3.62 21.77 -1.55
C GLY A 355 -4.44 20.53 -1.94
N LEU A 356 -3.88 19.34 -1.70
CA LEU A 356 -4.54 18.07 -1.99
C LEU A 356 -5.30 17.56 -0.75
N PHE A 357 -6.46 16.94 -0.96
CA PHE A 357 -7.16 16.31 0.15
C PHE A 357 -6.68 14.87 0.33
N ARG A 358 -5.89 14.63 1.39
CA ARG A 358 -5.41 13.31 1.84
C ARG A 358 -4.90 12.40 0.71
N PRO A 359 -3.80 12.75 0.00
CA PRO A 359 -3.21 11.91 -1.05
C PRO A 359 -2.64 10.63 -0.45
N VAL A 360 -2.89 9.46 -1.08
CA VAL A 360 -2.62 8.15 -0.46
C VAL A 360 -1.95 7.13 -1.36
N ALA A 361 -2.02 7.28 -2.67
CA ALA A 361 -1.46 6.31 -3.61
C ALA A 361 -0.94 6.97 -4.87
N LEU A 362 0.15 6.45 -5.40
CA LEU A 362 0.82 6.94 -6.62
C LEU A 362 0.98 5.78 -7.61
N CYS A 363 0.59 6.00 -8.86
CA CYS A 363 0.75 5.03 -9.93
C CYS A 363 1.33 5.73 -11.17
N LYS A 364 2.35 5.13 -11.79
CA LYS A 364 2.94 5.66 -13.02
C LYS A 364 1.90 5.60 -14.13
N GLY A 365 1.63 6.72 -14.76
CA GLY A 365 0.76 6.82 -15.93
C GLY A 365 1.47 6.42 -17.22
N VAL A 366 0.76 6.48 -18.34
CA VAL A 366 1.33 6.21 -19.67
C VAL A 366 2.11 7.42 -20.14
N ASN A 367 3.39 7.23 -20.43
CA ASN A 367 4.17 8.18 -21.21
C ASN A 367 4.02 7.82 -22.68
N ARG A 368 3.56 8.77 -23.49
CA ARG A 368 3.65 8.68 -24.96
C ARG A 368 4.90 9.36 -25.47
#